data_ce26e3f4920268939c550ccea8cce563
#
_entry.id   ce26e3f4920268939c550ccea8cce563
#
_cell.length_a   1.000
_cell.length_b   1.000
_cell.length_c   1.000
_cell.angle_alpha   90.00
_cell.angle_beta   90.00
_cell.angle_gamma   90.00
#
_symmetry.space_group_name_H-M   'P 1'
#
loop_
_entity.id
_entity.type
_entity.pdbx_description
1 polymer ?
#
loop_
_entity_poly.entity_id
_entity_poly.type
_entity_poly.pdbx_seq_one_letter_code
_entity_poly.pdbx_strand_id
1 'polypeptide(L)'
;MATITKKELIDRIADKSGNKRVIVKRIIQSFLDEIIEELGCGNRLEFRDFGVFESKERAARTAQNPKTLERVEVPSKRTVKFKVGRLMKDRLHGNTQHDGSAAEAGPRLSR
;
A
#
# COMPACT_ATOMS: atom_id res chain seq x y z
N MET A 1 -5.04 -5.59 -16.63
CA MET A 1 -5.10 -5.42 -15.18
C MET A 1 -6.27 -4.52 -14.80
N ALA A 2 -7.04 -4.93 -13.83
CA ALA A 2 -8.18 -4.15 -13.38
C ALA A 2 -7.80 -3.30 -12.17
N THR A 3 -8.41 -2.13 -12.06
CA THR A 3 -8.22 -1.27 -10.91
C THR A 3 -9.43 -1.43 -10.00
N ILE A 4 -9.18 -1.88 -8.78
CA ILE A 4 -10.24 -2.03 -7.79
C ILE A 4 -10.17 -0.82 -6.86
N THR A 5 -11.27 -0.08 -6.77
CA THR A 5 -11.30 1.14 -5.98
C THR A 5 -11.76 0.87 -4.54
N LYS A 6 -11.56 1.87 -3.69
CA LYS A 6 -12.03 1.80 -2.32
C LYS A 6 -13.54 1.57 -2.28
N LYS A 7 -14.28 2.23 -3.15
CA LYS A 7 -15.74 2.09 -3.21
C LYS A 7 -16.14 0.64 -3.45
N GLU A 8 -15.47 -0.02 -4.38
CA GLU A 8 -15.80 -1.40 -4.69
C GLU A 8 -15.51 -2.32 -3.51
N LEU A 9 -14.41 -2.10 -2.81
CA LEU A 9 -14.09 -2.89 -1.62
C LEU A 9 -15.11 -2.67 -0.51
N ILE A 10 -15.57 -1.43 -0.35
CA ILE A 10 -16.61 -1.13 0.63
C ILE A 10 -17.88 -1.89 0.32
N ASP A 11 -18.29 -1.92 -0.95
CA ASP A 11 -19.49 -2.62 -1.37
C ASP A 11 -19.37 -4.12 -1.07
N ARG A 12 -18.22 -4.71 -1.39
CA ARG A 12 -18.00 -6.14 -1.13
C ARG A 12 -18.04 -6.46 0.35
N ILE A 13 -17.41 -5.62 1.17
CA ILE A 13 -17.37 -5.85 2.61
C ILE A 13 -18.76 -5.68 3.22
N ALA A 14 -19.53 -4.71 2.75
CA ALA A 14 -20.88 -4.51 3.21
C ALA A 14 -21.73 -5.76 2.92
N ASP A 15 -21.60 -6.31 1.72
CA ASP A 15 -22.34 -7.51 1.35
C ASP A 15 -21.92 -8.72 2.21
N LYS A 16 -20.62 -8.92 2.38
CA LYS A 16 -20.11 -10.06 3.12
C LYS A 16 -20.44 -10.01 4.60
N SER A 17 -20.40 -8.81 5.18
CA SER A 17 -20.60 -8.64 6.61
C SER A 17 -22.05 -8.43 7.00
N GLY A 18 -22.91 -8.15 6.02
CA GLY A 18 -24.31 -7.86 6.30
C GLY A 18 -24.53 -6.50 6.93
N ASN A 19 -23.55 -5.61 6.83
CA ASN A 19 -23.66 -4.25 7.39
C ASN A 19 -24.02 -3.26 6.31
N LYS A 20 -24.59 -2.13 6.74
CA LYS A 20 -24.98 -1.07 5.82
C LYS A 20 -23.73 -0.46 5.19
N ARG A 21 -23.83 -0.14 3.91
CA ARG A 21 -22.75 0.45 3.15
C ARG A 21 -22.21 1.74 3.78
N VAL A 22 -23.11 2.58 4.29
CA VAL A 22 -22.71 3.85 4.89
C VAL A 22 -21.88 3.63 6.15
N ILE A 23 -22.19 2.60 6.91
CA ILE A 23 -21.43 2.27 8.13
C ILE A 23 -20.07 1.71 7.77
N VAL A 24 -20.02 0.80 6.81
CA VAL A 24 -18.76 0.21 6.34
C VAL A 24 -17.86 1.29 5.79
N LYS A 25 -18.41 2.21 4.99
CA LYS A 25 -17.64 3.31 4.43
C LYS A 25 -17.00 4.15 5.52
N ARG A 26 -17.78 4.47 6.56
CA ARG A 26 -17.28 5.30 7.66
C ARG A 26 -16.13 4.61 8.39
N ILE A 27 -16.29 3.33 8.67
CA ILE A 27 -15.26 2.59 9.39
C ILE A 27 -13.98 2.47 8.56
N ILE A 28 -14.13 2.14 7.30
CA ILE A 28 -12.97 2.00 6.41
C ILE A 28 -12.26 3.34 6.24
N GLN A 29 -13.02 4.42 6.07
CA GLN A 29 -12.40 5.73 5.92
C GLN A 29 -11.65 6.12 7.19
N SER A 30 -12.23 5.86 8.36
CA SER A 30 -11.56 6.13 9.62
C SER A 30 -10.26 5.34 9.75
N PHE A 31 -10.29 4.09 9.34
CA PHE A 31 -9.10 3.24 9.38
C PHE A 31 -7.99 3.78 8.48
N LEU A 32 -8.34 4.18 7.26
CA LEU A 32 -7.36 4.74 6.34
C LEU A 32 -6.81 6.07 6.85
N ASP A 33 -7.66 6.88 7.45
CA ASP A 33 -7.23 8.15 8.02
C ASP A 33 -6.24 7.93 9.16
N GLU A 34 -6.48 6.91 10.00
CA GLU A 34 -5.55 6.57 11.07
C GLU A 34 -4.20 6.12 10.53
N ILE A 35 -4.21 5.37 9.44
CA ILE A 35 -2.97 4.92 8.79
C ILE A 35 -2.17 6.14 8.34
N ILE A 36 -2.84 7.08 7.67
CA ILE A 36 -2.19 8.29 7.17
C ILE A 36 -1.62 9.10 8.33
N GLU A 37 -2.40 9.22 9.40
CA GLU A 37 -1.99 9.99 10.58
C GLU A 37 -0.72 9.41 11.19
N GLU A 38 -0.69 8.11 11.43
CA GLU A 38 0.47 7.48 12.06
C GLU A 38 1.71 7.54 11.19
N LEU A 39 1.55 7.32 9.89
CA LEU A 39 2.69 7.41 8.98
C LEU A 39 3.18 8.84 8.86
N GLY A 40 2.28 9.82 8.97
CA GLY A 40 2.67 11.22 8.98
C GLY A 40 3.48 11.59 10.21
N CYS A 41 3.25 10.90 11.31
CA CYS A 41 4.03 11.09 12.53
C CYS A 41 5.36 10.33 12.51
N GLY A 42 5.62 9.57 11.46
CA GLY A 42 6.85 8.81 11.34
C GLY A 42 6.81 7.45 11.98
N ASN A 43 5.62 7.01 12.40
CA ASN A 43 5.48 5.73 13.05
C ASN A 43 5.34 4.60 12.05
N ARG A 44 5.66 3.39 12.51
CA ARG A 44 5.56 2.18 11.73
C ARG A 44 4.25 1.51 12.07
N LEU A 45 3.56 0.99 11.04
CA LEU A 45 2.31 0.25 11.23
C LEU A 45 2.51 -1.19 10.86
N GLU A 46 2.26 -2.07 11.80
CA GLU A 46 2.43 -3.49 11.58
C GLU A 46 1.07 -4.18 11.63
N PHE A 47 0.66 -4.77 10.50
CA PHE A 47 -0.56 -5.55 10.43
C PHE A 47 -0.16 -7.00 10.27
N ARG A 48 -0.24 -7.74 11.36
CA ARG A 48 0.23 -9.11 11.40
C ARG A 48 -0.31 -9.92 10.22
N ASP A 49 0.58 -10.65 9.57
CA ASP A 49 0.28 -11.53 8.43
C ASP A 49 -0.11 -10.79 7.15
N PHE A 50 -0.44 -9.51 7.23
CA PHE A 50 -0.76 -8.69 6.06
C PHE A 50 0.46 -7.96 5.53
N GLY A 51 1.08 -7.15 6.38
CA GLY A 51 2.25 -6.40 5.98
C GLY A 51 2.60 -5.29 6.94
N VAL A 52 3.65 -4.59 6.62
CA VAL A 52 4.19 -3.51 7.43
C VAL A 52 4.35 -2.26 6.58
N PHE A 53 3.80 -1.16 7.05
CA PHE A 53 4.02 0.15 6.45
C PHE A 53 5.09 0.87 7.25
N GLU A 54 6.11 1.35 6.57
CA GLU A 54 7.19 2.10 7.21
C GLU A 54 7.30 3.47 6.58
N SER A 55 7.43 4.47 7.44
CA SER A 55 7.65 5.83 7.00
C SER A 55 9.15 6.07 6.97
N LYS A 56 9.65 6.57 5.85
CA LYS A 56 11.06 6.89 5.69
C LYS A 56 11.21 8.35 5.31
N GLU A 57 12.18 8.99 5.95
CA GLU A 57 12.50 10.36 5.61
C GLU A 57 13.82 10.40 4.88
N ARG A 58 13.81 10.99 3.68
CA ARG A 58 15.03 11.20 2.94
C ARG A 58 15.55 12.58 3.29
N ALA A 59 16.83 12.64 3.71
CA ALA A 59 17.43 13.90 4.07
C ALA A 59 17.50 14.84 2.87
N ALA A 60 17.48 16.13 3.15
CA ALA A 60 17.69 17.13 2.12
C ALA A 60 19.09 16.95 1.53
N ARG A 61 19.20 17.22 0.25
CA ARG A 61 20.47 17.07 -0.44
C ARG A 61 20.59 18.08 -1.54
N THR A 62 21.83 18.26 -2.02
CA THR A 62 22.09 19.10 -3.17
C THR A 62 22.23 18.22 -4.40
N ALA A 63 21.49 18.52 -5.44
CA ALA A 63 21.57 17.80 -6.69
C ALA A 63 22.03 18.76 -7.78
N GLN A 64 22.56 18.21 -8.87
CA GLN A 64 23.01 19.00 -9.98
C GLN A 64 22.12 18.76 -11.19
N ASN A 65 21.66 19.84 -11.80
CA ASN A 65 20.87 19.76 -13.02
C ASN A 65 21.81 19.40 -14.17
N PRO A 66 21.62 18.24 -14.83
CA PRO A 66 22.57 17.82 -15.88
C PRO A 66 22.58 18.74 -17.10
N LYS A 67 21.53 19.52 -17.33
CA LYS A 67 21.50 20.43 -18.49
C LYS A 67 22.18 21.73 -18.23
N THR A 68 21.97 22.33 -17.07
CA THR A 68 22.49 23.64 -16.73
C THR A 68 23.71 23.60 -15.85
N LEU A 69 23.99 22.45 -15.24
CA LEU A 69 25.06 22.26 -14.29
C LEU A 69 24.87 23.08 -13.01
N GLU A 70 23.67 23.60 -12.80
CA GLU A 70 23.35 24.35 -11.59
C GLU A 70 23.05 23.38 -10.46
N ARG A 71 23.42 23.79 -9.25
CA ARG A 71 23.10 23.04 -8.06
C ARG A 71 21.70 23.40 -7.59
N VAL A 72 20.91 22.36 -7.28
CA VAL A 72 19.54 22.54 -6.86
C VAL A 72 19.37 21.89 -5.50
N GLU A 73 18.75 22.62 -4.58
CA GLU A 73 18.43 22.08 -3.27
C GLU A 73 17.22 21.14 -3.39
N VAL A 74 17.40 19.90 -2.93
CA VAL A 74 16.29 18.95 -2.87
C VAL A 74 15.89 18.84 -1.40
N PRO A 75 14.69 19.30 -1.03
CA PRO A 75 14.27 19.28 0.38
C PRO A 75 14.08 17.86 0.89
N SER A 76 14.08 17.71 2.21
CA SER A 76 13.79 16.44 2.82
C SER A 76 12.40 15.98 2.43
N LYS A 77 12.22 14.68 2.31
CA LYS A 77 10.98 14.12 1.81
C LYS A 77 10.63 12.87 2.60
N ARG A 78 9.38 12.76 2.99
CA ARG A 78 8.91 11.56 3.67
C ARG A 78 8.20 10.66 2.68
N THR A 79 8.58 9.40 2.67
CA THR A 79 7.99 8.40 1.78
C THR A 79 7.52 7.22 2.60
N VAL A 80 6.66 6.38 2.01
CA VAL A 80 6.12 5.22 2.67
C VAL A 80 6.54 3.97 1.90
N LYS A 81 7.01 2.98 2.65
CA LYS A 81 7.38 1.69 2.08
C LYS A 81 6.49 0.61 2.68
N PHE A 82 5.97 -0.27 1.84
CA PHE A 82 5.16 -1.39 2.28
C PHE A 82 5.93 -2.69 2.10
N LYS A 83 5.99 -3.49 3.17
CA LYS A 83 6.58 -4.81 3.13
C LYS A 83 5.49 -5.85 3.29
N VAL A 84 5.50 -6.83 2.41
CA VAL A 84 4.48 -7.88 2.39
C VAL A 84 4.60 -8.77 3.63
N GLY A 85 3.47 -9.05 4.28
CA GLY A 85 3.44 -9.96 5.40
C GLY A 85 3.36 -11.41 4.95
N ARG A 86 3.43 -12.31 5.93
CA ARG A 86 3.51 -13.74 5.65
C ARG A 86 2.28 -14.28 4.91
N LEU A 87 1.09 -13.97 5.42
CA LEU A 87 -0.13 -14.51 4.83
C LEU A 87 -0.33 -14.01 3.41
N MET A 88 -0.09 -12.72 3.19
CA MET A 88 -0.21 -12.16 1.84
C MET A 88 0.80 -12.79 0.91
N LYS A 89 2.04 -12.98 1.38
CA LYS A 89 3.09 -13.60 0.58
C LYS A 89 2.71 -15.01 0.18
N ASP A 90 2.20 -15.78 1.13
CA ASP A 90 1.80 -17.17 0.87
C ASP A 90 0.67 -17.21 -0.17
N ARG A 91 -0.30 -16.32 -0.05
CA ARG A 91 -1.42 -16.28 -0.97
C ARG A 91 -0.98 -15.91 -2.38
N LEU A 92 -0.05 -14.99 -2.50
CA LEU A 92 0.48 -14.61 -3.82
C LEU A 92 1.23 -15.77 -4.46
N HIS A 93 2.01 -16.50 -3.68
CA HIS A 93 2.74 -17.66 -4.18
C HIS A 93 1.79 -18.80 -4.54
N GLY A 94 0.81 -19.06 -3.71
CA GLY A 94 -0.18 -20.07 -3.97
C GLY A 94 -0.93 -19.82 -5.27
N ASN A 95 -1.29 -18.56 -5.53
CA ASN A 95 -2.00 -18.21 -6.74
C ASN A 95 -1.17 -18.44 -7.99
N THR A 96 0.13 -18.22 -7.90
CA THR A 96 1.00 -18.43 -9.07
C THR A 96 1.23 -19.91 -9.34
N GLN A 97 1.08 -20.74 -8.35
CA GLN A 97 1.28 -22.18 -8.52
C GLN A 97 0.06 -22.91 -9.04
N HIS A 98 -1.06 -22.29 -8.91
CA HIS A 98 -2.26 -22.89 -9.40
C HIS A 98 -2.30 -22.92 -10.86
N ASP A 99 -2.49 -23.70 -11.29
CA ASP A 99 -2.60 -23.68 -12.51
C ASP A 99 -1.84 -23.76 -13.19
N GLY A 100 -1.63 -23.98 -12.72
CA GLY A 100 -1.00 -23.88 -13.38
C GLY A 100 -1.14 -22.99 -14.29
N SER A 101 -1.16 -22.59 -14.29
CA SER A 101 -1.17 -21.74 -14.94
C SER A 101 -1.26 -20.61 -14.78
N ALA A 102 -1.08 -20.42 -14.49
CA ALA A 102 -1.16 -19.48 -14.40
C ALA A 102 -0.80 -18.63 -14.39
N ALA A 103 -0.59 -18.47 -14.35
CA ALA A 103 -0.43 -17.63 -14.22
C ALA A 103 -0.24 -16.88 -14.15
N GLU A 104 -0.02 -16.65 -13.98
CA GLU A 104 0.09 -15.78 -13.69
C GLU A 104 0.16 -15.02 -13.37
N ALA A 105 0.43 -15.27 -13.26
CA ALA A 105 0.42 -14.49 -12.78
C ALA A 105 0.67 -13.96 -12.40
N GLY A 106 0.99 -14.13 -12.32
CA GLY A 106 1.13 -13.44 -11.87
C GLY A 106 1.38 -12.99 -11.53
N PRO A 107 1.62 -12.85 -11.51
CA PRO A 107 1.80 -12.20 -11.07
C PRO A 107 1.70 -11.63 -10.67
N ARG A 108 1.58 -11.41 -10.49
CA ARG A 108 1.37 -10.75 -10.07
C ARG A 108 1.87 -10.16 -9.51
N LEU A 109 2.31 -10.22 -9.24
CA LEU A 109 2.68 -9.68 -8.63
C LEU A 109 3.28 -9.00 -8.44
N SER A 110 3.51 -8.83 -8.30
CA SER A 110 4.01 -8.14 -8.06
C SER A 110 4.58 -7.81 -7.96
N ARG A 111 4.69 -7.91 -8.02
CA ARG A 111 5.28 -7.54 -7.67
C ARG A 111 5.52 -6.80 -7.51
#